data_2ced0c27aaa41f7a869774cd49733576
#
_entry.id   2ced0c27aaa41f7a869774cd49733576
#
_cell.length_a   1.000
_cell.length_b   1.000
_cell.length_c   1.000
_cell.angle_alpha   90.00
_cell.angle_beta   90.00
_cell.angle_gamma   90.00
#
_symmetry.space_group_name_H-M   'P 1'
#
loop_
_entity.id
_entity.type
_entity.pdbx_description
1 polymer ?
#
loop_
_entity_poly.entity_id
_entity_poly.type
_entity_poly.pdbx_seq_one_letter_code
_entity_poly.pdbx_strand_id
1 'polypeptide(L)'
;MALSPAKIAVTFSVVFTFCLCSLEASDGGFSVELIHRDSPRSPLYNPAETPTQRLRKSLARTIARANSLSQTAAATGSAPFSTITSNAGSYLMNISIGTPPFQILGIADTGSDLIWTQCEPCNDCFEQVAPLFDPQKSSTYRDVSCTSSTCSSLDGTNCGGNTCQYSYSYGDQSYTRGDVAVETVTLSSTSGRPVAFPRTIIGCGHDNGGTFDNKTSGIIGLGGGSVSLISQMGQATGSKFAYCLVPLTAEAKGEKSSQLSFGSRAEVTGSGTVSTPLVPKSPETFYFLTLEAISVGRNRIEFGGSAGSASEGNIIIDSGTTLTLLPDDFYSQIESALTNQIELQPVDNPPVPDLPLCYRTKTDNINAPVLTAHFTGADVKLGPLNTFIRLDENNLCFAFAPIPTSVGAKAIYGNIAQVNFLVGYDIRKKAVSFKPIDCTKF
;
A
#
# COMPACT_ATOMS: atom_id res chain seq x y z
N MET A 1 -89.24 -14.40 17.39
CA MET A 1 -88.17 -13.50 17.77
C MET A 1 -86.84 -14.33 17.69
N ALA A 2 -86.10 -14.22 16.64
CA ALA A 2 -84.89 -14.88 16.45
C ALA A 2 -83.74 -13.86 16.22
N LEU A 3 -82.83 -13.80 17.14
CA LEU A 3 -81.63 -12.93 17.09
C LEU A 3 -80.58 -13.58 16.23
N SER A 4 -80.11 -12.88 15.22
CA SER A 4 -79.02 -13.28 14.32
C SER A 4 -77.66 -12.96 14.99
N PRO A 5 -76.63 -13.86 14.88
CA PRO A 5 -75.30 -13.52 15.40
C PRO A 5 -74.48 -12.75 14.37
N ALA A 6 -73.96 -11.61 14.80
CA ALA A 6 -72.99 -10.80 14.05
C ALA A 6 -71.66 -11.50 13.97
N LYS A 7 -71.14 -11.68 12.74
CA LYS A 7 -69.76 -12.17 12.48
C LYS A 7 -68.79 -10.98 12.64
N ILE A 8 -67.92 -11.06 13.64
CA ILE A 8 -66.80 -10.15 13.79
C ILE A 8 -65.67 -10.69 12.93
N ALA A 9 -65.34 -9.98 11.86
CA ALA A 9 -64.15 -10.25 11.05
C ALA A 9 -62.93 -9.52 11.71
N VAL A 10 -62.03 -10.27 12.26
CA VAL A 10 -60.75 -9.77 12.77
C VAL A 10 -59.74 -9.74 11.59
N THR A 11 -59.48 -8.57 11.05
CA THR A 11 -58.41 -8.34 10.09
C THR A 11 -57.07 -8.27 10.82
N PHE A 12 -56.24 -9.26 10.65
CA PHE A 12 -54.85 -9.23 11.06
C PHE A 12 -54.06 -8.39 10.06
N SER A 13 -53.76 -7.14 10.40
CA SER A 13 -52.73 -6.34 9.70
C SER A 13 -51.35 -6.82 10.09
N VAL A 14 -50.70 -7.57 9.21
CA VAL A 14 -49.28 -7.88 9.32
C VAL A 14 -48.50 -6.64 8.90
N VAL A 15 -48.06 -5.86 9.90
CA VAL A 15 -47.10 -4.77 9.67
C VAL A 15 -45.73 -5.40 9.41
N PHE A 16 -45.33 -5.48 8.14
CA PHE A 16 -43.98 -5.74 7.75
C PHE A 16 -43.16 -4.50 8.11
N THR A 17 -42.52 -4.53 9.29
CA THR A 17 -41.49 -3.57 9.62
C THR A 17 -40.25 -3.90 8.76
N PHE A 18 -40.14 -3.23 7.61
CA PHE A 18 -38.88 -3.15 6.91
C PHE A 18 -37.90 -2.44 7.84
N CYS A 19 -37.02 -3.21 8.47
CA CYS A 19 -35.84 -2.68 9.10
C CYS A 19 -34.94 -2.15 7.96
N LEU A 20 -35.16 -0.89 7.59
CA LEU A 20 -34.17 -0.10 6.89
C LEU A 20 -33.01 0.01 7.86
N CYS A 21 -32.06 -0.93 7.77
CA CYS A 21 -30.71 -0.67 8.25
C CYS A 21 -30.18 0.51 7.43
N SER A 22 -30.52 1.72 7.87
CA SER A 22 -29.77 2.89 7.52
C SER A 22 -28.31 2.58 7.85
N LEU A 23 -27.46 2.62 6.83
CA LEU A 23 -26.03 2.80 7.03
C LEU A 23 -25.88 4.12 7.80
N GLU A 24 -25.99 4.07 9.11
CA GLU A 24 -25.36 5.07 9.93
C GLU A 24 -23.87 4.92 9.64
N ALA A 25 -23.35 5.84 8.84
CA ALA A 25 -21.94 6.14 8.84
C ALA A 25 -21.59 6.41 10.31
N SER A 26 -21.10 5.37 11.01
CA SER A 26 -20.69 5.55 12.39
C SER A 26 -19.57 6.58 12.33
N ASP A 27 -19.70 7.68 13.08
CA ASP A 27 -18.65 8.68 13.29
C ASP A 27 -17.37 8.07 13.90
N GLY A 28 -17.35 6.77 14.14
CA GLY A 28 -16.22 5.98 14.61
C GLY A 28 -15.53 5.27 13.43
N GLY A 29 -14.34 5.72 13.03
CA GLY A 29 -13.50 5.01 12.09
C GLY A 29 -13.19 3.57 12.53
N PHE A 30 -12.61 2.78 11.64
CA PHE A 30 -12.25 1.38 11.90
C PHE A 30 -10.81 1.11 11.47
N SER A 31 -10.25 -0.02 11.91
CA SER A 31 -8.93 -0.47 11.52
C SER A 31 -8.98 -1.91 11.02
N VAL A 32 -8.06 -2.25 10.12
CA VAL A 32 -7.85 -3.60 9.61
C VAL A 32 -6.39 -4.01 9.83
N GLU A 33 -6.15 -5.31 9.84
CA GLU A 33 -4.81 -5.86 9.95
C GLU A 33 -4.05 -5.74 8.63
N LEU A 34 -2.79 -5.31 8.69
CA LEU A 34 -1.80 -5.43 7.63
C LEU A 34 -0.78 -6.48 8.05
N ILE A 35 -0.65 -7.54 7.27
CA ILE A 35 0.26 -8.64 7.54
C ILE A 35 1.50 -8.44 6.68
N HIS A 36 2.68 -8.22 7.31
CA HIS A 36 3.92 -8.22 6.55
C HIS A 36 4.17 -9.60 5.94
N ARG A 37 4.52 -9.66 4.65
CA ARG A 37 4.65 -10.92 3.92
C ARG A 37 5.68 -11.89 4.52
N ASP A 38 6.73 -11.38 5.15
CA ASP A 38 7.78 -12.16 5.78
C ASP A 38 7.53 -12.41 7.28
N SER A 39 6.37 -12.03 7.82
CA SER A 39 5.93 -12.33 9.17
C SER A 39 5.53 -13.80 9.31
N PRO A 40 5.84 -14.49 10.41
CA PRO A 40 5.31 -15.85 10.69
C PRO A 40 3.78 -15.96 10.64
N ARG A 41 3.06 -14.84 10.74
CA ARG A 41 1.59 -14.75 10.60
C ARG A 41 1.15 -14.76 9.13
N SER A 42 2.06 -14.51 8.21
CA SER A 42 1.77 -14.47 6.77
C SER A 42 1.69 -15.87 6.19
N PRO A 43 0.71 -16.17 5.33
CA PRO A 43 0.70 -17.39 4.53
C PRO A 43 1.94 -17.50 3.61
N LEU A 44 2.54 -16.36 3.23
CA LEU A 44 3.75 -16.31 2.38
C LEU A 44 5.03 -16.62 3.16
N TYR A 45 4.97 -16.73 4.49
CA TYR A 45 6.13 -17.02 5.31
C TYR A 45 6.72 -18.38 4.97
N ASN A 46 8.00 -18.40 4.67
CA ASN A 46 8.76 -19.63 4.45
C ASN A 46 9.71 -19.87 5.64
N PRO A 47 9.41 -20.82 6.54
CA PRO A 47 10.28 -21.10 7.70
C PRO A 47 11.65 -21.69 7.33
N ALA A 48 11.80 -22.25 6.11
CA ALA A 48 13.09 -22.75 5.62
C ALA A 48 14.04 -21.63 5.19
N GLU A 49 13.54 -20.41 4.97
CA GLU A 49 14.38 -19.27 4.62
C GLU A 49 14.95 -18.59 5.86
N THR A 50 16.22 -18.23 5.77
CA THR A 50 16.86 -17.39 6.80
C THR A 50 16.34 -15.95 6.74
N PRO A 51 16.44 -15.16 7.82
CA PRO A 51 16.12 -13.73 7.79
C PRO A 51 16.86 -12.98 6.68
N THR A 52 18.13 -13.30 6.45
CA THR A 52 18.95 -12.74 5.39
C THR A 52 18.39 -13.03 3.98
N GLN A 53 17.92 -14.26 3.74
CA GLN A 53 17.33 -14.62 2.45
C GLN A 53 16.04 -13.86 2.19
N ARG A 54 15.15 -13.75 3.19
CA ARG A 54 13.91 -12.95 3.11
C ARG A 54 14.23 -11.48 2.82
N LEU A 55 15.19 -10.91 3.55
CA LEU A 55 15.60 -9.52 3.34
C LEU A 55 16.16 -9.31 1.92
N ARG A 56 17.03 -10.17 1.41
CA ARG A 56 17.56 -10.09 0.04
C ARG A 56 16.42 -10.11 -1.00
N LYS A 57 15.40 -10.95 -0.81
CA LYS A 57 14.23 -10.98 -1.68
C LYS A 57 13.43 -9.66 -1.59
N SER A 58 13.29 -9.09 -0.40
CA SER A 58 12.65 -7.78 -0.21
C SER A 58 13.41 -6.67 -0.92
N LEU A 59 14.73 -6.66 -0.85
CA LEU A 59 15.58 -5.71 -1.56
C LEU A 59 15.47 -5.85 -3.08
N ALA A 60 15.52 -7.10 -3.59
CA ALA A 60 15.33 -7.34 -5.03
C ALA A 60 13.96 -6.82 -5.53
N ARG A 61 12.89 -6.99 -4.74
CA ARG A 61 11.56 -6.41 -5.05
C ARG A 61 11.61 -4.88 -5.07
N THR A 62 12.28 -4.26 -4.11
CA THR A 62 12.47 -2.81 -4.06
C THR A 62 13.14 -2.27 -5.32
N ILE A 63 14.21 -2.89 -5.78
CA ILE A 63 14.93 -2.49 -7.00
C ILE A 63 14.08 -2.71 -8.25
N ALA A 64 13.39 -3.85 -8.36
CA ALA A 64 12.47 -4.11 -9.46
C ALA A 64 11.39 -3.03 -9.54
N ARG A 65 10.85 -2.61 -8.40
CA ARG A 65 9.84 -1.52 -8.32
C ARG A 65 10.42 -0.17 -8.78
N ALA A 66 11.63 0.19 -8.32
CA ALA A 66 12.28 1.43 -8.75
C ALA A 66 12.53 1.46 -10.25
N ASN A 67 13.00 0.35 -10.81
CA ASN A 67 13.25 0.23 -12.26
C ASN A 67 11.96 0.40 -13.07
N SER A 68 10.85 -0.16 -12.61
CA SER A 68 9.56 -0.04 -13.31
C SER A 68 9.01 1.39 -13.28
N LEU A 69 9.12 2.07 -12.15
CA LEU A 69 8.71 3.47 -12.01
C LEU A 69 9.53 4.40 -12.92
N SER A 70 10.77 4.01 -13.25
CA SER A 70 11.64 4.74 -14.18
C SER A 70 11.20 4.57 -15.64
N GLN A 71 10.78 3.37 -16.04
CA GLN A 71 10.36 3.07 -17.41
C GLN A 71 9.06 3.79 -17.79
N THR A 72 8.16 4.02 -16.84
CA THR A 72 6.91 4.76 -17.04
C THR A 72 7.16 6.21 -17.46
N ALA A 73 8.23 6.82 -16.96
CA ALA A 73 8.58 8.19 -17.29
C ALA A 73 9.14 8.33 -18.71
N ALA A 74 9.65 7.25 -19.31
CA ALA A 74 10.27 7.26 -20.65
C ALA A 74 9.29 6.92 -21.79
N ALA A 75 8.15 6.29 -21.51
CA ALA A 75 7.18 5.84 -22.51
C ALA A 75 6.14 6.92 -22.85
N THR A 76 6.55 7.98 -23.55
CA THR A 76 5.63 9.00 -24.08
C THR A 76 5.06 8.66 -25.48
N GLY A 77 4.83 7.38 -25.78
CA GLY A 77 4.32 6.95 -27.08
C GLY A 77 3.46 5.70 -27.04
N SER A 78 2.15 5.88 -27.21
CA SER A 78 1.14 4.90 -27.67
C SER A 78 1.06 3.55 -26.96
N ALA A 79 0.42 3.50 -25.84
CA ALA A 79 -0.58 2.57 -25.28
C ALA A 79 -0.81 2.97 -23.84
N PRO A 80 -2.02 2.91 -23.28
CA PRO A 80 -2.23 3.19 -21.87
C PRO A 80 -1.69 2.02 -21.05
N PHE A 81 -0.40 2.08 -20.70
CA PHE A 81 0.19 1.20 -19.71
C PHE A 81 0.11 1.91 -18.35
N SER A 82 -0.79 1.46 -17.50
CA SER A 82 -0.66 1.73 -16.07
C SER A 82 0.51 0.91 -15.56
N THR A 83 1.68 1.52 -15.43
CA THR A 83 2.88 0.82 -14.98
C THR A 83 2.84 0.74 -13.46
N ILE A 84 2.37 -0.36 -12.95
CA ILE A 84 2.21 -0.63 -11.53
C ILE A 84 3.06 -1.87 -11.20
N THR A 85 3.71 -1.91 -10.05
CA THR A 85 4.59 -3.00 -9.65
C THR A 85 3.87 -3.96 -8.72
N SER A 86 3.47 -5.14 -9.19
CA SER A 86 2.54 -6.01 -8.48
C SER A 86 3.15 -6.87 -7.38
N ASN A 87 4.37 -7.34 -7.50
CA ASN A 87 4.92 -8.31 -6.54
C ASN A 87 5.88 -7.68 -5.50
N ALA A 88 6.01 -6.35 -5.52
CA ALA A 88 6.86 -5.61 -4.60
C ALA A 88 6.17 -5.30 -3.25
N GLY A 89 4.87 -5.56 -3.11
CA GLY A 89 4.13 -5.27 -1.88
C GLY A 89 4.69 -6.00 -0.67
N SER A 90 5.01 -5.24 0.37
CA SER A 90 5.50 -5.78 1.64
C SER A 90 4.38 -6.25 2.57
N TYR A 91 3.14 -5.82 2.31
CA TYR A 91 1.99 -6.07 3.17
C TYR A 91 0.85 -6.75 2.44
N LEU A 92 0.16 -7.62 3.18
CA LEU A 92 -1.03 -8.34 2.75
C LEU A 92 -2.24 -7.88 3.56
N MET A 93 -3.40 -7.93 2.95
CA MET A 93 -4.67 -7.61 3.57
C MET A 93 -5.74 -8.63 3.20
N ASN A 94 -6.49 -9.09 4.21
CA ASN A 94 -7.68 -9.91 4.00
C ASN A 94 -8.89 -9.01 3.81
N ILE A 95 -9.61 -9.21 2.72
CA ILE A 95 -10.92 -8.62 2.48
C ILE A 95 -11.91 -9.70 2.05
N SER A 96 -13.19 -9.40 2.05
CA SER A 96 -14.19 -10.24 1.40
C SER A 96 -14.84 -9.49 0.25
N ILE A 97 -15.17 -10.22 -0.82
CA ILE A 97 -15.93 -9.70 -1.96
C ILE A 97 -17.19 -10.55 -2.15
N GLY A 98 -18.25 -9.95 -2.68
CA GLY A 98 -19.47 -10.68 -2.99
C GLY A 98 -20.49 -10.79 -1.85
N THR A 99 -21.65 -11.31 -2.24
CA THR A 99 -22.77 -11.64 -1.34
C THR A 99 -23.31 -13.02 -1.71
N PRO A 100 -23.07 -14.06 -0.89
CA PRO A 100 -22.39 -14.04 0.42
C PRO A 100 -20.88 -13.67 0.32
N PRO A 101 -20.28 -13.20 1.44
CA PRO A 101 -18.88 -12.78 1.46
C PRO A 101 -17.93 -13.94 1.12
N PHE A 102 -17.07 -13.75 0.12
CA PHE A 102 -15.99 -14.63 -0.30
C PHE A 102 -14.65 -14.00 0.07
N GLN A 103 -13.83 -14.69 0.86
CA GLN A 103 -12.56 -14.16 1.35
C GLN A 103 -11.47 -14.22 0.29
N ILE A 104 -10.73 -13.13 0.15
CA ILE A 104 -9.52 -13.03 -0.66
C ILE A 104 -8.38 -12.45 0.16
N LEU A 105 -7.16 -12.93 -0.11
CA LEU A 105 -5.94 -12.36 0.41
C LEU A 105 -5.25 -11.62 -0.73
N GLY A 106 -5.19 -10.31 -0.63
CA GLY A 106 -4.56 -9.45 -1.63
C GLY A 106 -3.31 -8.75 -1.12
N ILE A 107 -2.46 -8.36 -2.05
CA ILE A 107 -1.34 -7.47 -1.78
C ILE A 107 -1.91 -6.07 -1.54
N ALA A 108 -1.66 -5.50 -0.35
CA ALA A 108 -2.02 -4.11 -0.02
C ALA A 108 -0.97 -3.17 -0.62
N ASP A 109 -1.33 -2.40 -1.64
CA ASP A 109 -0.37 -1.64 -2.44
C ASP A 109 -0.76 -0.18 -2.61
N THR A 110 0.00 0.73 -1.97
CA THR A 110 -0.17 2.19 -2.12
C THR A 110 0.31 2.73 -3.47
N GLY A 111 0.93 1.91 -4.28
CA GLY A 111 1.40 2.26 -5.63
C GLY A 111 0.52 1.71 -6.75
N SER A 112 -0.68 1.20 -6.44
CA SER A 112 -1.67 0.76 -7.42
C SER A 112 -3.09 1.15 -7.00
N ASP A 113 -4.02 1.17 -7.97
CA ASP A 113 -5.39 1.64 -7.73
C ASP A 113 -6.43 0.52 -7.78
N LEU A 114 -6.38 -0.35 -8.80
CA LEU A 114 -7.43 -1.34 -8.99
C LEU A 114 -7.41 -2.42 -7.89
N ILE A 115 -8.58 -2.67 -7.32
CA ILE A 115 -8.82 -3.89 -6.54
C ILE A 115 -9.18 -4.98 -7.53
N TRP A 116 -8.41 -6.06 -7.58
CA TRP A 116 -8.75 -7.17 -8.46
C TRP A 116 -8.42 -8.52 -7.83
N THR A 117 -9.10 -9.55 -8.30
CA THR A 117 -8.86 -10.94 -7.93
C THR A 117 -9.04 -11.86 -9.13
N GLN A 118 -8.43 -13.04 -9.07
CA GLN A 118 -8.71 -14.08 -10.07
C GLN A 118 -10.15 -14.58 -9.97
N CYS A 119 -10.82 -14.68 -11.11
CA CYS A 119 -12.24 -15.07 -11.21
C CYS A 119 -12.46 -16.29 -12.08
N GLU A 120 -13.55 -17.01 -11.81
CA GLU A 120 -14.10 -18.01 -12.71
C GLU A 120 -14.96 -17.36 -13.82
N PRO A 121 -14.95 -17.89 -15.06
CA PRO A 121 -13.99 -18.86 -15.58
C PRO A 121 -12.63 -18.23 -15.81
N CYS A 122 -11.55 -18.93 -15.50
CA CYS A 122 -10.21 -18.46 -15.78
C CYS A 122 -9.65 -19.09 -17.04
N ASN A 123 -9.19 -18.26 -17.98
CA ASN A 123 -8.64 -18.71 -19.26
C ASN A 123 -7.14 -19.02 -19.17
N ASP A 124 -6.39 -18.10 -18.51
CA ASP A 124 -4.97 -18.26 -18.20
C ASP A 124 -4.70 -17.56 -16.89
N CYS A 125 -4.44 -18.34 -15.84
CA CYS A 125 -4.28 -17.84 -14.47
C CYS A 125 -3.06 -18.44 -13.82
N PHE A 126 -2.40 -17.67 -12.96
CA PHE A 126 -1.39 -18.24 -12.08
C PHE A 126 -2.03 -19.22 -11.10
N GLU A 127 -1.27 -20.24 -10.70
CA GLU A 127 -1.72 -21.20 -9.70
C GLU A 127 -2.10 -20.48 -8.40
N GLN A 128 -3.33 -20.73 -7.91
CA GLN A 128 -3.83 -20.17 -6.66
C GLN A 128 -4.32 -21.31 -5.75
N VAL A 129 -3.83 -21.33 -4.50
CA VAL A 129 -4.22 -22.37 -3.51
C VAL A 129 -5.66 -22.19 -3.04
N ALA A 130 -6.06 -20.94 -2.77
CA ALA A 130 -7.44 -20.63 -2.43
C ALA A 130 -8.33 -20.75 -3.68
N PRO A 131 -9.64 -21.06 -3.54
CA PRO A 131 -10.55 -21.04 -4.68
C PRO A 131 -10.56 -19.71 -5.41
N LEU A 132 -10.86 -19.73 -6.72
CA LEU A 132 -11.12 -18.52 -7.51
C LEU A 132 -12.49 -17.94 -7.11
N PHE A 133 -12.64 -16.64 -7.25
CA PHE A 133 -13.95 -16.00 -7.06
C PHE A 133 -14.89 -16.38 -8.22
N ASP A 134 -16.07 -16.89 -7.89
CA ASP A 134 -17.11 -17.21 -8.86
C ASP A 134 -18.17 -16.10 -8.88
N PRO A 135 -18.19 -15.24 -9.91
CA PRO A 135 -19.14 -14.14 -10.01
C PRO A 135 -20.60 -14.60 -10.01
N GLN A 136 -20.89 -15.82 -10.51
CA GLN A 136 -22.24 -16.36 -10.58
C GLN A 136 -22.80 -16.71 -9.20
N LYS A 137 -21.94 -16.88 -8.21
CA LYS A 137 -22.34 -17.15 -6.82
C LYS A 137 -22.57 -15.89 -5.99
N SER A 138 -22.29 -14.70 -6.56
CA SER A 138 -22.55 -13.43 -5.87
C SER A 138 -23.82 -12.75 -6.37
N SER A 139 -24.73 -12.50 -5.46
CA SER A 139 -25.98 -11.78 -5.78
C SER A 139 -25.77 -10.28 -6.03
N THR A 140 -24.62 -9.73 -5.66
CA THR A 140 -24.27 -8.29 -5.81
C THR A 140 -23.35 -8.00 -6.97
N TYR A 141 -22.75 -9.02 -7.59
CA TYR A 141 -21.90 -8.86 -8.76
C TYR A 141 -22.67 -8.33 -9.98
N ARG A 142 -22.10 -7.35 -10.64
CA ARG A 142 -22.63 -6.79 -11.90
C ARG A 142 -21.47 -6.35 -12.80
N ASP A 143 -21.46 -6.78 -14.05
CA ASP A 143 -20.53 -6.28 -15.05
C ASP A 143 -20.79 -4.79 -15.32
N VAL A 144 -19.72 -4.04 -15.52
CA VAL A 144 -19.77 -2.66 -15.97
C VAL A 144 -19.99 -2.64 -17.48
N SER A 145 -21.04 -1.94 -17.93
CA SER A 145 -21.31 -1.79 -19.36
C SER A 145 -20.22 -1.00 -20.06
N CYS A 146 -19.86 -1.44 -21.27
CA CYS A 146 -18.91 -0.77 -22.15
C CYS A 146 -19.28 0.69 -22.48
N THR A 147 -20.57 1.01 -22.48
CA THR A 147 -21.06 2.36 -22.77
C THR A 147 -21.20 3.24 -21.53
N SER A 148 -20.84 2.72 -20.36
CA SER A 148 -20.93 3.49 -19.11
C SER A 148 -19.86 4.57 -18.99
N SER A 149 -20.17 5.64 -18.26
CA SER A 149 -19.17 6.65 -17.92
C SER A 149 -18.03 6.08 -17.05
N THR A 150 -18.32 5.06 -16.26
CA THR A 150 -17.32 4.35 -15.47
C THR A 150 -16.26 3.72 -16.39
N CYS A 151 -16.68 2.99 -17.44
CA CYS A 151 -15.74 2.37 -18.38
C CYS A 151 -14.87 3.42 -19.09
N SER A 152 -15.49 4.48 -19.58
CA SER A 152 -14.77 5.53 -20.32
C SER A 152 -13.85 6.39 -19.45
N SER A 153 -14.02 6.38 -18.14
CA SER A 153 -13.19 7.15 -17.20
C SER A 153 -12.00 6.35 -16.65
N LEU A 154 -11.92 5.05 -16.93
CA LEU A 154 -10.82 4.20 -16.45
C LEU A 154 -9.76 4.06 -17.55
N ASP A 155 -8.50 4.26 -17.15
CA ASP A 155 -7.37 4.00 -18.03
C ASP A 155 -7.21 2.49 -18.26
N GLY A 156 -6.71 2.11 -19.45
CA GLY A 156 -6.44 0.71 -19.77
C GLY A 156 -7.70 -0.15 -19.99
N THR A 157 -8.85 0.48 -20.22
CA THR A 157 -10.09 -0.21 -20.55
C THR A 157 -10.35 -0.29 -22.05
N ASN A 158 -11.04 -1.33 -22.46
CA ASN A 158 -11.55 -1.55 -23.81
C ASN A 158 -12.93 -2.20 -23.75
N CYS A 159 -13.54 -2.40 -24.90
CA CYS A 159 -14.84 -3.07 -25.02
C CYS A 159 -14.69 -4.50 -25.51
N GLY A 160 -15.14 -5.46 -24.68
CA GLY A 160 -15.36 -6.85 -25.07
C GLY A 160 -16.86 -7.13 -25.22
N GLY A 161 -17.39 -7.07 -26.43
CA GLY A 161 -18.84 -7.17 -26.60
C GLY A 161 -19.57 -6.00 -25.95
N ASN A 162 -20.34 -6.26 -24.89
CA ASN A 162 -21.07 -5.23 -24.11
C ASN A 162 -20.45 -4.95 -22.74
N THR A 163 -19.37 -5.65 -22.39
CA THR A 163 -18.70 -5.55 -21.08
C THR A 163 -17.46 -4.68 -21.18
N CYS A 164 -17.25 -3.86 -20.16
CA CYS A 164 -16.02 -3.10 -19.98
C CYS A 164 -14.90 -4.03 -19.54
N GLN A 165 -13.88 -4.18 -20.35
CA GLN A 165 -12.70 -4.99 -20.05
C GLN A 165 -11.54 -4.08 -19.65
N TYR A 166 -10.67 -4.59 -18.79
CA TYR A 166 -9.44 -3.92 -18.39
C TYR A 166 -8.22 -4.76 -18.74
N SER A 167 -7.10 -4.08 -18.93
CA SER A 167 -5.78 -4.69 -19.09
C SER A 167 -4.76 -3.87 -18.33
N TYR A 168 -4.22 -4.42 -17.23
CA TYR A 168 -3.18 -3.81 -16.44
C TYR A 168 -1.90 -4.64 -16.51
N SER A 169 -0.79 -3.97 -16.74
CA SER A 169 0.55 -4.56 -16.68
C SER A 169 1.35 -3.89 -15.59
N TYR A 170 2.12 -4.69 -14.86
CA TYR A 170 2.92 -4.27 -13.74
C TYR A 170 4.41 -4.24 -14.11
N GLY A 171 5.18 -3.44 -13.41
CA GLY A 171 6.58 -3.21 -13.77
C GLY A 171 7.52 -4.40 -13.62
N ASP A 172 7.09 -5.46 -12.95
CA ASP A 172 7.77 -6.75 -12.87
C ASP A 172 7.31 -7.73 -13.96
N GLN A 173 6.63 -7.23 -14.98
CA GLN A 173 6.02 -7.98 -16.09
C GLN A 173 4.82 -8.84 -15.68
N SER A 174 4.38 -8.78 -14.44
CA SER A 174 3.08 -9.34 -14.06
C SER A 174 1.94 -8.58 -14.73
N TYR A 175 0.82 -9.24 -14.94
CA TYR A 175 -0.34 -8.62 -15.58
C TYR A 175 -1.64 -9.23 -15.10
N THR A 176 -2.72 -8.48 -15.29
CA THR A 176 -4.09 -8.94 -15.09
C THR A 176 -4.98 -8.35 -16.19
N ARG A 177 -5.83 -9.17 -16.74
CA ARG A 177 -6.84 -8.81 -17.75
C ARG A 177 -8.15 -9.47 -17.40
N GLY A 178 -9.23 -8.75 -17.60
CA GLY A 178 -10.55 -9.28 -17.26
C GLY A 178 -11.63 -8.24 -17.40
N ASP A 179 -12.71 -8.45 -16.69
CA ASP A 179 -13.90 -7.61 -16.74
C ASP A 179 -13.91 -6.63 -15.58
N VAL A 180 -14.28 -5.38 -15.86
CA VAL A 180 -14.58 -4.40 -14.82
C VAL A 180 -15.97 -4.69 -14.29
N ALA A 181 -16.08 -4.83 -12.99
CA ALA A 181 -17.33 -5.14 -12.32
C ALA A 181 -17.59 -4.22 -11.12
N VAL A 182 -18.83 -4.25 -10.67
CA VAL A 182 -19.27 -3.63 -9.43
C VAL A 182 -19.65 -4.73 -8.45
N GLU A 183 -19.08 -4.67 -7.25
CA GLU A 183 -19.29 -5.68 -6.22
C GLU A 183 -19.32 -5.06 -4.81
N THR A 184 -19.77 -5.84 -3.83
CA THR A 184 -19.67 -5.50 -2.41
C THR A 184 -18.32 -5.93 -1.88
N VAL A 185 -17.51 -4.99 -1.42
CA VAL A 185 -16.25 -5.22 -0.71
C VAL A 185 -16.48 -5.08 0.78
N THR A 186 -16.08 -6.07 1.56
CA THR A 186 -16.23 -6.08 3.02
C THR A 186 -14.87 -6.20 3.70
N LEU A 187 -14.59 -5.27 4.60
CA LEU A 187 -13.37 -5.23 5.40
C LEU A 187 -13.63 -5.78 6.80
N SER A 188 -12.80 -6.73 7.22
CA SER A 188 -12.83 -7.27 8.59
C SER A 188 -12.15 -6.30 9.53
N SER A 189 -12.93 -5.55 10.30
CA SER A 189 -12.38 -4.62 11.28
C SER A 189 -11.75 -5.36 12.47
N THR A 190 -10.67 -4.79 13.02
CA THR A 190 -10.04 -5.25 14.28
C THR A 190 -10.98 -5.21 15.47
N SER A 191 -12.10 -4.49 15.39
CA SER A 191 -13.18 -4.51 16.39
C SER A 191 -14.10 -5.74 16.29
N GLY A 192 -13.88 -6.62 15.29
CA GLY A 192 -14.73 -7.79 15.02
C GLY A 192 -16.03 -7.47 14.27
N ARG A 193 -16.30 -6.21 13.93
CA ARG A 193 -17.47 -5.82 13.15
C ARG A 193 -17.05 -5.58 11.68
N PRO A 194 -17.56 -6.36 10.71
CA PRO A 194 -17.24 -6.14 9.31
C PRO A 194 -17.87 -4.82 8.82
N VAL A 195 -17.16 -4.14 7.91
CA VAL A 195 -17.62 -2.91 7.27
C VAL A 195 -17.75 -3.17 5.77
N ALA A 196 -18.98 -3.07 5.25
CA ALA A 196 -19.27 -3.35 3.85
C ALA A 196 -19.36 -2.06 3.02
N PHE A 197 -18.77 -2.10 1.83
CA PHE A 197 -18.81 -1.04 0.82
C PHE A 197 -19.47 -1.60 -0.44
N PRO A 198 -20.78 -1.36 -0.59
CA PRO A 198 -21.51 -1.83 -1.76
C PRO A 198 -21.15 -0.99 -2.99
N ARG A 199 -21.27 -1.60 -4.16
CA ARG A 199 -20.99 -0.96 -5.46
C ARG A 199 -19.56 -0.45 -5.60
N THR A 200 -18.61 -1.19 -5.06
CA THR A 200 -17.17 -0.95 -5.27
C THR A 200 -16.79 -1.47 -6.65
N ILE A 201 -16.07 -0.69 -7.43
CA ILE A 201 -15.50 -1.10 -8.71
C ILE A 201 -14.34 -2.03 -8.42
N ILE A 202 -14.35 -3.20 -9.06
CA ILE A 202 -13.30 -4.21 -8.97
C ILE A 202 -12.95 -4.73 -10.36
N GLY A 203 -11.77 -5.34 -10.48
CA GLY A 203 -11.37 -6.16 -11.62
C GLY A 203 -11.61 -7.64 -11.35
N CYS A 204 -12.35 -8.31 -12.23
CA CYS A 204 -12.51 -9.75 -12.23
C CYS A 204 -11.53 -10.31 -13.27
N GLY A 205 -10.39 -10.85 -12.81
CA GLY A 205 -9.28 -11.24 -13.68
C GLY A 205 -9.47 -12.66 -14.26
N HIS A 206 -9.44 -12.76 -15.58
CA HIS A 206 -9.63 -14.02 -16.34
C HIS A 206 -8.37 -14.47 -17.09
N ASP A 207 -7.35 -13.59 -17.18
CA ASP A 207 -6.04 -13.82 -17.79
C ASP A 207 -5.01 -13.07 -16.94
N ASN A 208 -4.29 -13.82 -16.09
CA ASN A 208 -3.43 -13.24 -15.06
C ASN A 208 -2.12 -14.02 -14.97
N GLY A 209 -1.00 -13.34 -15.03
CA GLY A 209 0.30 -13.99 -14.98
C GLY A 209 1.42 -13.12 -14.45
N GLY A 210 2.58 -13.72 -14.32
CA GLY A 210 3.79 -13.08 -13.84
C GLY A 210 4.32 -13.69 -12.55
N THR A 211 4.75 -12.84 -11.62
CA THR A 211 5.49 -13.27 -10.43
C THR A 211 4.61 -13.39 -9.17
N PHE A 212 3.29 -13.56 -9.32
CA PHE A 212 2.37 -13.73 -8.18
C PHE A 212 2.66 -15.00 -7.39
N ASP A 213 2.54 -14.90 -6.07
CA ASP A 213 2.61 -16.07 -5.19
C ASP A 213 1.25 -16.79 -5.18
N ASN A 214 1.27 -18.12 -5.22
CA ASN A 214 0.07 -18.96 -5.29
C ASN A 214 -0.86 -18.89 -4.06
N LYS A 215 -0.45 -18.20 -3.00
CA LYS A 215 -1.26 -17.96 -1.80
C LYS A 215 -1.98 -16.61 -1.80
N THR A 216 -1.72 -15.76 -2.80
CA THR A 216 -2.44 -14.49 -2.99
C THR A 216 -3.48 -14.63 -4.10
N SER A 217 -4.56 -13.85 -4.00
CA SER A 217 -5.66 -13.88 -4.98
C SER A 217 -5.61 -12.72 -5.98
N GLY A 218 -4.82 -11.69 -5.69
CA GLY A 218 -4.72 -10.47 -6.50
C GLY A 218 -4.16 -9.29 -5.69
N ILE A 219 -4.57 -8.08 -6.06
CA ILE A 219 -4.08 -6.82 -5.44
C ILE A 219 -5.24 -6.01 -4.89
N ILE A 220 -5.02 -5.36 -3.77
CA ILE A 220 -5.91 -4.36 -3.16
C ILE A 220 -5.22 -3.01 -3.31
N GLY A 221 -5.60 -2.27 -4.35
CA GLY A 221 -5.02 -0.97 -4.65
C GLY A 221 -5.42 0.09 -3.62
N LEU A 222 -4.42 0.72 -3.02
CA LEU A 222 -4.53 1.77 -2.00
C LEU A 222 -3.98 3.12 -2.49
N GLY A 223 -3.75 3.27 -3.78
CA GLY A 223 -3.23 4.49 -4.39
C GLY A 223 -4.23 5.65 -4.38
N GLY A 224 -3.82 6.76 -5.01
CA GLY A 224 -4.61 8.00 -5.08
C GLY A 224 -5.62 8.04 -6.23
N GLY A 225 -5.56 7.09 -7.18
CA GLY A 225 -6.45 7.06 -8.34
C GLY A 225 -7.90 6.68 -7.99
N SER A 226 -8.81 6.95 -8.90
CA SER A 226 -10.26 6.93 -8.66
C SER A 226 -10.84 5.56 -8.30
N VAL A 227 -10.19 4.45 -8.73
CA VAL A 227 -10.65 3.07 -8.47
C VAL A 227 -9.94 2.38 -7.33
N SER A 228 -9.08 3.09 -6.61
CA SER A 228 -8.46 2.56 -5.40
C SER A 228 -9.48 2.37 -4.28
N LEU A 229 -9.21 1.44 -3.37
CA LEU A 229 -10.03 1.25 -2.18
C LEU A 229 -10.22 2.56 -1.42
N ILE A 230 -9.15 3.35 -1.28
CA ILE A 230 -9.16 4.64 -0.57
C ILE A 230 -10.14 5.62 -1.21
N SER A 231 -10.06 5.80 -2.53
CA SER A 231 -10.91 6.74 -3.26
C SER A 231 -12.37 6.32 -3.23
N GLN A 232 -12.64 5.03 -3.43
CA GLN A 232 -14.00 4.49 -3.45
C GLN A 232 -14.68 4.53 -2.07
N MET A 233 -13.92 4.39 -0.97
CA MET A 233 -14.44 4.54 0.40
C MET A 233 -14.48 6.01 0.86
N GLY A 234 -13.98 6.94 0.08
CA GLY A 234 -13.68 8.31 0.51
C GLY A 234 -14.83 9.04 1.21
N GLN A 235 -16.07 8.85 0.74
CA GLN A 235 -17.24 9.48 1.38
C GLN A 235 -17.50 8.91 2.79
N ALA A 236 -17.41 7.60 2.95
CA ALA A 236 -17.69 6.91 4.22
C ALA A 236 -16.58 7.10 5.27
N THR A 237 -15.34 7.30 4.81
CA THR A 237 -14.15 7.44 5.67
C THR A 237 -13.66 8.89 5.80
N GLY A 238 -14.39 9.86 5.23
CA GLY A 238 -13.93 11.24 5.16
C GLY A 238 -12.67 11.43 4.32
N SER A 239 -12.33 10.45 3.44
CA SER A 239 -11.11 10.40 2.64
C SER A 239 -9.84 10.41 3.50
N LYS A 240 -9.89 9.75 4.67
CA LYS A 240 -8.77 9.61 5.59
C LYS A 240 -8.40 8.16 5.77
N PHE A 241 -7.12 7.87 5.68
CA PHE A 241 -6.54 6.61 6.09
C PHE A 241 -5.18 6.82 6.76
N ALA A 242 -4.76 5.88 7.60
CA ALA A 242 -3.48 5.91 8.27
C ALA A 242 -2.97 4.48 8.48
N TYR A 243 -1.68 4.29 8.43
CA TYR A 243 -1.08 3.03 8.85
C TYR A 243 -0.04 3.24 9.95
N CYS A 244 0.16 2.19 10.75
CA CYS A 244 1.20 2.11 11.75
C CYS A 244 1.99 0.82 11.49
N LEU A 245 3.21 0.96 10.96
CA LEU A 245 4.03 -0.16 10.55
C LEU A 245 4.91 -0.62 11.72
N VAL A 246 4.81 -1.90 12.04
CA VAL A 246 5.59 -2.52 13.11
C VAL A 246 7.02 -2.77 12.62
N PRO A 247 8.06 -2.59 13.46
CA PRO A 247 9.44 -2.90 13.06
C PRO A 247 9.60 -4.36 12.63
N LEU A 248 10.43 -4.61 11.60
CA LEU A 248 10.69 -5.95 11.05
C LEU A 248 11.13 -6.98 12.11
N THR A 249 11.84 -6.53 13.14
CA THR A 249 12.28 -7.39 14.25
C THR A 249 11.11 -7.90 15.11
N ALA A 250 10.06 -7.10 15.30
CA ALA A 250 8.84 -7.50 16.00
C ALA A 250 7.94 -8.35 15.09
N GLU A 251 7.85 -8.00 13.80
CA GLU A 251 7.18 -8.81 12.77
C GLU A 251 7.79 -10.22 12.68
N ALA A 252 9.13 -10.34 12.69
CA ALA A 252 9.82 -11.62 12.63
C ALA A 252 9.53 -12.54 13.82
N LYS A 253 9.10 -11.99 14.95
CA LYS A 253 8.65 -12.77 16.12
C LYS A 253 7.17 -13.17 16.03
N GLY A 254 6.41 -12.61 15.10
CA GLY A 254 4.97 -12.83 14.96
C GLY A 254 4.13 -12.28 16.12
N GLU A 255 4.70 -11.37 16.92
CA GLU A 255 4.04 -10.85 18.13
C GLU A 255 2.89 -9.90 17.78
N LYS A 256 3.03 -9.10 16.74
CA LYS A 256 2.06 -8.07 16.34
C LYS A 256 2.08 -7.87 14.83
N SER A 257 0.94 -7.57 14.25
CA SER A 257 0.80 -7.10 12.86
C SER A 257 0.67 -5.60 12.81
N SER A 258 1.05 -5.03 11.68
CA SER A 258 0.80 -3.64 11.34
C SER A 258 -0.71 -3.38 11.18
N GLN A 259 -1.13 -2.12 11.21
CA GLN A 259 -2.54 -1.75 11.09
C GLN A 259 -2.74 -0.69 10.02
N LEU A 260 -3.88 -0.80 9.32
CA LEU A 260 -4.42 0.22 8.43
C LEU A 260 -5.74 0.72 9.00
N SER A 261 -5.86 2.00 9.26
CA SER A 261 -6.99 2.65 9.89
C SER A 261 -7.70 3.59 8.91
N PHE A 262 -9.00 3.76 9.07
CA PHE A 262 -9.84 4.60 8.22
C PHE A 262 -10.73 5.52 9.05
N GLY A 263 -11.14 6.65 8.45
CA GLY A 263 -12.05 7.59 9.07
C GLY A 263 -11.47 8.29 10.30
N SER A 264 -12.22 8.40 11.37
CA SER A 264 -11.76 9.05 12.61
C SER A 264 -10.58 8.35 13.27
N ARG A 265 -10.42 7.03 13.07
CA ARG A 265 -9.24 6.28 13.55
C ARG A 265 -7.97 6.57 12.77
N ALA A 266 -8.07 7.19 11.61
CA ALA A 266 -6.94 7.61 10.80
C ALA A 266 -6.48 9.04 11.11
N GLU A 267 -7.10 9.72 12.04
CA GLU A 267 -6.69 11.07 12.42
C GLU A 267 -5.37 11.06 13.19
N VAL A 268 -4.39 11.77 12.64
CA VAL A 268 -3.07 11.91 13.24
C VAL A 268 -2.98 13.27 13.90
N THR A 269 -3.06 13.28 15.23
CA THR A 269 -3.10 14.51 16.01
C THR A 269 -2.30 14.38 17.31
N GLY A 270 -2.09 15.50 18.01
CA GLY A 270 -1.42 15.58 19.30
C GLY A 270 0.08 15.91 19.19
N SER A 271 0.75 15.88 20.33
CA SER A 271 2.15 16.29 20.44
C SER A 271 3.07 15.43 19.54
N GLY A 272 4.02 16.09 18.90
CA GLY A 272 4.99 15.45 18.01
C GLY A 272 4.47 15.16 16.59
N THR A 273 3.21 15.49 16.28
CA THR A 273 2.69 15.38 14.91
C THR A 273 3.26 16.51 14.06
N VAL A 274 3.76 16.13 12.88
CA VAL A 274 4.18 17.06 11.81
C VAL A 274 3.44 16.71 10.52
N SER A 275 3.19 17.67 9.65
CA SER A 275 2.41 17.44 8.42
C SER A 275 3.03 18.15 7.22
N THR A 276 2.99 17.50 6.07
CA THR A 276 3.49 18.01 4.80
C THR A 276 2.39 17.92 3.72
N PRO A 277 2.36 18.84 2.74
CA PRO A 277 1.42 18.77 1.65
C PRO A 277 1.63 17.53 0.76
N LEU A 278 0.53 16.92 0.33
CA LEU A 278 0.50 16.04 -0.83
C LEU A 278 0.51 16.90 -2.10
N VAL A 279 1.41 16.59 -3.01
CA VAL A 279 1.54 17.30 -4.28
C VAL A 279 0.75 16.56 -5.36
N PRO A 280 -0.30 17.16 -5.93
CA PRO A 280 -1.00 16.57 -7.07
C PRO A 280 -0.06 16.48 -8.28
N LYS A 281 0.16 15.25 -8.76
CA LYS A 281 1.07 14.98 -9.89
C LYS A 281 0.62 13.73 -10.63
N SER A 282 0.95 13.65 -11.93
CA SER A 282 0.68 12.46 -12.74
C SER A 282 1.83 11.43 -12.58
N PRO A 283 1.48 10.12 -12.51
CA PRO A 283 0.12 9.61 -12.37
C PRO A 283 -0.47 9.86 -10.97
N GLU A 284 -1.78 10.03 -10.87
CA GLU A 284 -2.50 10.30 -9.61
C GLU A 284 -2.43 9.12 -8.63
N THR A 285 -2.05 7.95 -9.10
CA THR A 285 -1.84 6.74 -8.31
C THR A 285 -0.87 6.94 -7.16
N PHE A 286 0.19 7.73 -7.36
CA PHE A 286 1.25 7.88 -6.37
C PHE A 286 1.04 9.10 -5.46
N TYR A 287 1.42 8.91 -4.19
CA TYR A 287 1.42 9.98 -3.20
C TYR A 287 2.76 10.72 -3.23
N PHE A 288 2.78 11.91 -3.83
CA PHE A 288 3.98 12.72 -3.96
C PHE A 288 4.13 13.69 -2.79
N LEU A 289 5.35 13.78 -2.25
CA LEU A 289 5.79 14.74 -1.26
C LEU A 289 6.95 15.57 -1.83
N THR A 290 7.26 16.69 -1.17
CA THR A 290 8.47 17.46 -1.48
C THR A 290 9.48 17.27 -0.34
N LEU A 291 10.57 16.55 -0.64
CA LEU A 291 11.72 16.43 0.24
C LEU A 291 12.69 17.57 -0.09
N GLU A 292 12.93 18.45 0.86
CA GLU A 292 13.81 19.62 0.70
C GLU A 292 15.27 19.26 0.99
N ALA A 293 15.50 18.48 2.05
CA ALA A 293 16.82 18.09 2.50
C ALA A 293 16.79 16.84 3.39
N ILE A 294 17.96 16.24 3.64
CA ILE A 294 18.18 15.32 4.74
C ILE A 294 19.33 15.84 5.59
N SER A 295 19.11 15.97 6.91
CA SER A 295 20.20 16.24 7.85
C SER A 295 20.77 14.94 8.39
N VAL A 296 22.09 14.83 8.45
CA VAL A 296 22.86 13.80 9.15
C VAL A 296 23.44 14.45 10.41
N GLY A 297 22.81 14.21 11.56
CA GLY A 297 23.09 14.97 12.76
C GLY A 297 22.81 16.47 12.55
N ARG A 298 23.86 17.31 12.55
CA ARG A 298 23.75 18.76 12.32
C ARG A 298 24.06 19.17 10.87
N ASN A 299 24.51 18.25 10.04
CA ASN A 299 24.87 18.53 8.65
C ASN A 299 23.63 18.39 7.76
N ARG A 300 23.06 19.50 7.28
CA ARG A 300 21.94 19.55 6.36
C ARG A 300 22.45 19.46 4.92
N ILE A 301 21.91 18.50 4.16
CA ILE A 301 22.24 18.23 2.76
C ILE A 301 20.98 18.50 1.95
N GLU A 302 21.05 19.46 1.01
CA GLU A 302 19.91 19.90 0.21
C GLU A 302 19.62 18.91 -0.93
N PHE A 303 18.34 18.61 -1.17
CA PHE A 303 17.92 17.79 -2.29
C PHE A 303 18.12 18.56 -3.60
N GLY A 304 18.92 18.00 -4.53
CA GLY A 304 19.23 18.67 -5.81
C GLY A 304 20.48 19.57 -5.76
N GLY A 305 21.25 19.55 -4.65
CA GLY A 305 22.51 20.26 -4.52
C GLY A 305 22.37 21.77 -4.30
N SER A 306 23.52 22.47 -4.26
CA SER A 306 23.60 23.91 -3.89
C SER A 306 22.99 24.88 -4.90
N ALA A 307 22.53 24.42 -6.05
CA ALA A 307 22.14 25.28 -7.19
C ALA A 307 20.63 25.46 -7.38
N GLY A 308 19.77 24.80 -6.60
CA GLY A 308 18.33 24.91 -6.81
C GLY A 308 17.49 24.54 -5.61
N SER A 309 16.30 25.14 -5.49
CA SER A 309 15.25 24.64 -4.61
C SER A 309 14.79 23.26 -5.09
N ALA A 310 14.48 22.37 -4.14
CA ALA A 310 13.88 21.07 -4.45
C ALA A 310 12.64 21.23 -5.33
N SER A 311 12.54 20.46 -6.42
CA SER A 311 11.33 20.49 -7.25
C SER A 311 10.15 19.94 -6.49
N GLU A 312 9.00 20.59 -6.61
CA GLU A 312 7.77 20.14 -5.95
C GLU A 312 7.38 18.73 -6.38
N GLY A 313 7.02 17.88 -5.41
CA GLY A 313 6.65 16.47 -5.67
C GLY A 313 7.82 15.63 -6.18
N ASN A 314 8.97 15.75 -5.57
CA ASN A 314 10.22 15.09 -6.00
C ASN A 314 10.40 13.68 -5.42
N ILE A 315 9.58 13.26 -4.45
CA ILE A 315 9.66 11.95 -3.81
C ILE A 315 8.27 11.33 -3.65
N ILE A 316 8.17 10.02 -3.89
CA ILE A 316 6.96 9.23 -3.62
C ILE A 316 7.06 8.63 -2.22
N ILE A 317 6.00 8.74 -1.40
CA ILE A 317 5.88 7.97 -0.16
C ILE A 317 5.18 6.65 -0.47
N ASP A 318 5.82 5.52 -0.13
CA ASP A 318 5.35 4.19 -0.51
C ASP A 318 5.57 3.17 0.60
N SER A 319 4.48 2.61 1.13
CA SER A 319 4.52 1.53 2.13
C SER A 319 4.91 0.17 1.52
N GLY A 320 4.79 0.00 0.21
CA GLY A 320 5.12 -1.21 -0.52
C GLY A 320 6.61 -1.36 -0.84
N THR A 321 7.38 -0.28 -0.80
CA THR A 321 8.82 -0.28 -1.05
C THR A 321 9.60 -0.34 0.26
N THR A 322 10.55 -1.27 0.37
CA THR A 322 11.28 -1.50 1.63
C THR A 322 12.29 -0.40 1.94
N LEU A 323 13.17 -0.08 0.98
CA LEU A 323 14.22 0.93 1.14
C LEU A 323 13.75 2.33 0.75
N THR A 324 14.38 3.34 1.34
CA THR A 324 14.34 4.68 0.78
C THR A 324 15.34 4.79 -0.36
N LEU A 325 14.86 5.19 -1.54
CA LEU A 325 15.67 5.31 -2.76
C LEU A 325 15.85 6.77 -3.14
N LEU A 326 17.10 7.19 -3.32
CA LEU A 326 17.47 8.57 -3.56
C LEU A 326 18.33 8.72 -4.82
N PRO A 327 18.30 9.88 -5.50
CA PRO A 327 19.25 10.16 -6.57
C PRO A 327 20.70 9.93 -6.11
N ASP A 328 21.53 9.40 -6.99
CA ASP A 328 22.89 8.94 -6.67
C ASP A 328 23.77 10.04 -6.06
N ASP A 329 23.72 11.24 -6.62
CA ASP A 329 24.46 12.43 -6.14
C ASP A 329 24.02 12.87 -4.74
N PHE A 330 22.73 12.79 -4.45
CA PHE A 330 22.18 13.10 -3.14
C PHE A 330 22.48 12.00 -2.11
N TYR A 331 22.32 10.72 -2.51
CA TYR A 331 22.68 9.57 -1.69
C TYR A 331 24.16 9.60 -1.28
N SER A 332 25.07 9.84 -2.22
CA SER A 332 26.52 9.85 -1.97
C SER A 332 26.95 10.92 -0.96
N GLN A 333 26.28 12.06 -0.94
CA GLN A 333 26.54 13.11 0.06
C GLN A 333 26.09 12.68 1.46
N ILE A 334 24.94 11.98 1.56
CA ILE A 334 24.42 11.44 2.82
C ILE A 334 25.34 10.32 3.33
N GLU A 335 25.73 9.40 2.46
CA GLU A 335 26.70 8.33 2.76
C GLU A 335 28.01 8.87 3.29
N SER A 336 28.59 9.86 2.61
CA SER A 336 29.82 10.52 3.06
C SER A 336 29.64 11.20 4.44
N ALA A 337 28.51 11.86 4.67
CA ALA A 337 28.22 12.48 5.96
C ALA A 337 28.05 11.47 7.10
N LEU A 338 27.48 10.29 6.80
CA LEU A 338 27.35 9.18 7.76
C LEU A 338 28.70 8.54 8.08
N THR A 339 29.51 8.22 7.06
CA THR A 339 30.83 7.58 7.24
C THR A 339 31.78 8.46 8.03
N ASN A 340 31.67 9.80 7.92
CA ASN A 340 32.46 10.74 8.71
C ASN A 340 32.02 10.85 10.19
N GLN A 341 30.82 10.36 10.56
CA GLN A 341 30.30 10.47 11.92
C GLN A 341 30.21 9.11 12.65
N ILE A 342 30.22 7.99 11.91
CA ILE A 342 30.20 6.64 12.47
C ILE A 342 31.65 6.15 12.58
N GLU A 343 32.05 5.74 13.79
CA GLU A 343 33.45 5.33 14.06
C GLU A 343 33.85 3.98 13.42
N LEU A 344 32.83 3.19 12.95
CA LEU A 344 33.08 1.91 12.28
C LEU A 344 33.51 2.14 10.83
N GLN A 345 34.42 1.27 10.35
CA GLN A 345 34.79 1.27 8.93
C GLN A 345 33.70 0.57 8.11
N PRO A 346 33.28 1.17 6.98
CA PRO A 346 32.42 0.51 6.02
C PRO A 346 33.02 -0.80 5.49
N VAL A 347 32.18 -1.72 5.05
CA VAL A 347 32.58 -2.97 4.41
C VAL A 347 32.89 -2.70 2.94
N ASP A 348 34.14 -2.97 2.49
CA ASP A 348 34.56 -2.72 1.11
C ASP A 348 33.73 -3.47 0.05
N ASN A 349 33.28 -4.70 0.38
CA ASN A 349 32.43 -5.51 -0.49
C ASN A 349 31.16 -5.88 0.27
N PRO A 350 30.12 -5.06 0.20
CA PRO A 350 28.87 -5.32 0.91
C PRO A 350 28.22 -6.63 0.43
N PRO A 351 27.58 -7.39 1.35
CA PRO A 351 26.96 -8.67 1.02
C PRO A 351 25.83 -8.59 0.02
N VAL A 352 25.26 -7.40 -0.17
CA VAL A 352 24.21 -7.08 -1.14
C VAL A 352 24.65 -5.84 -1.91
N PRO A 353 24.86 -5.95 -3.23
CA PRO A 353 25.32 -4.82 -4.06
C PRO A 353 24.42 -3.59 -4.00
N ASP A 354 23.11 -3.82 -3.84
CA ASP A 354 22.09 -2.74 -3.77
C ASP A 354 22.05 -2.01 -2.41
N LEU A 355 22.88 -2.44 -1.43
CA LEU A 355 23.09 -1.78 -0.14
C LEU A 355 24.58 -1.43 0.01
N PRO A 356 25.04 -0.34 -0.60
CA PRO A 356 26.46 -0.05 -0.68
C PRO A 356 27.10 0.28 0.66
N LEU A 357 26.36 0.87 1.61
CA LEU A 357 26.88 1.22 2.92
C LEU A 357 26.49 0.18 3.97
N CYS A 358 27.44 -0.68 4.35
CA CYS A 358 27.29 -1.65 5.42
C CYS A 358 28.45 -1.55 6.40
N TYR A 359 28.20 -1.91 7.67
CA TYR A 359 29.21 -1.98 8.73
C TYR A 359 29.26 -3.39 9.29
N ARG A 360 30.48 -3.89 9.54
CA ARG A 360 30.66 -5.17 10.20
C ARG A 360 30.52 -5.01 11.71
N THR A 361 29.40 -5.46 12.24
CA THR A 361 29.07 -5.36 13.68
C THR A 361 28.01 -6.37 14.08
N LYS A 362 28.06 -6.84 15.33
CA LYS A 362 27.04 -7.70 15.96
C LYS A 362 26.01 -6.90 16.76
N THR A 363 26.25 -5.61 16.99
CA THR A 363 25.33 -4.73 17.71
C THR A 363 24.56 -3.85 16.73
N ASP A 364 23.30 -3.54 17.06
CA ASP A 364 22.49 -2.57 16.34
C ASP A 364 22.77 -1.12 16.77
N ASN A 365 23.42 -0.96 17.93
CA ASN A 365 23.87 0.34 18.40
C ASN A 365 25.29 0.63 17.90
N ILE A 366 25.38 1.45 16.87
CA ILE A 366 26.65 1.92 16.26
C ILE A 366 26.84 3.42 16.47
N ASN A 367 26.13 4.02 17.44
CA ASN A 367 26.13 5.47 17.68
C ASN A 367 25.87 6.30 16.41
N ALA A 368 25.01 5.75 15.51
CA ALA A 368 24.64 6.45 14.29
C ALA A 368 23.96 7.79 14.61
N PRO A 369 24.28 8.86 13.87
CA PRO A 369 23.57 10.13 14.03
C PRO A 369 22.09 9.97 13.66
N VAL A 370 21.24 10.77 14.32
CA VAL A 370 19.82 10.88 13.91
C VAL A 370 19.77 11.57 12.56
N LEU A 371 19.06 10.96 11.62
CA LEU A 371 18.72 11.61 10.36
C LEU A 371 17.41 12.39 10.52
N THR A 372 17.32 13.53 9.85
CA THR A 372 16.06 14.27 9.75
C THR A 372 15.71 14.46 8.29
N ALA A 373 14.59 13.87 7.87
CA ALA A 373 14.02 14.15 6.55
C ALA A 373 13.20 15.45 6.63
N HIS A 374 13.63 16.47 5.91
CA HIS A 374 12.97 17.77 5.85
C HIS A 374 12.03 17.80 4.66
N PHE A 375 10.77 17.52 4.91
CA PHE A 375 9.71 17.75 3.94
C PHE A 375 9.18 19.18 4.07
N THR A 376 8.53 19.70 3.04
CA THR A 376 7.89 21.02 3.11
C THR A 376 6.95 21.10 4.31
N GLY A 377 7.31 21.92 5.29
CA GLY A 377 6.53 22.11 6.51
C GLY A 377 6.63 21.00 7.56
N ALA A 378 7.45 19.95 7.36
CA ALA A 378 7.56 18.84 8.30
C ALA A 378 8.98 18.30 8.42
N ASP A 379 9.50 18.27 9.64
CA ASP A 379 10.77 17.62 9.99
C ASP A 379 10.50 16.25 10.61
N VAL A 380 10.84 15.16 9.88
CA VAL A 380 10.67 13.79 10.33
C VAL A 380 12.00 13.25 10.82
N LYS A 381 12.12 13.04 12.13
CA LYS A 381 13.33 12.49 12.76
C LYS A 381 13.36 10.99 12.67
N LEU A 382 14.39 10.44 12.04
CA LEU A 382 14.58 9.02 11.78
C LEU A 382 15.64 8.46 12.73
N GLY A 383 15.21 7.58 13.62
CA GLY A 383 16.12 6.84 14.50
C GLY A 383 16.82 5.67 13.80
N PRO A 384 17.69 4.93 14.51
CA PRO A 384 18.39 3.78 13.92
C PRO A 384 17.48 2.72 13.30
N LEU A 385 16.30 2.46 13.85
CA LEU A 385 15.31 1.52 13.29
C LEU A 385 14.73 1.97 11.95
N ASN A 386 14.79 3.26 11.63
CA ASN A 386 14.29 3.84 10.38
C ASN A 386 15.40 3.99 9.34
N THR A 387 16.65 3.84 9.74
CA THR A 387 17.81 4.18 8.90
C THR A 387 18.76 3.01 8.68
N PHE A 388 18.75 2.00 9.54
CA PHE A 388 19.61 0.83 9.43
C PHE A 388 18.81 -0.47 9.50
N ILE A 389 19.28 -1.47 8.78
CA ILE A 389 18.70 -2.81 8.74
C ILE A 389 19.79 -3.85 8.96
N ARG A 390 19.52 -4.82 9.84
CA ARG A 390 20.40 -5.95 10.05
C ARG A 390 20.23 -6.98 8.96
N LEU A 391 21.25 -7.11 8.13
CA LEU A 391 21.24 -8.06 7.02
C LEU A 391 21.49 -9.50 7.50
N ASP A 392 22.45 -9.67 8.42
CA ASP A 392 22.82 -10.94 9.07
C ASP A 392 23.46 -10.67 10.44
N GLU A 393 23.97 -11.71 11.10
CA GLU A 393 24.58 -11.59 12.44
C GLU A 393 25.78 -10.63 12.50
N ASN A 394 26.45 -10.38 11.37
CA ASN A 394 27.69 -9.60 11.30
C ASN A 394 27.56 -8.28 10.52
N ASN A 395 26.47 -8.08 9.78
CA ASN A 395 26.34 -6.94 8.88
C ASN A 395 25.10 -6.11 9.20
N LEU A 396 25.31 -4.84 9.47
CA LEU A 396 24.28 -3.80 9.64
C LEU A 396 24.44 -2.81 8.50
N CYS A 397 23.38 -2.64 7.68
CA CYS A 397 23.45 -1.83 6.46
C CYS A 397 22.53 -0.62 6.55
N PHE A 398 22.90 0.45 5.89
CA PHE A 398 22.07 1.65 5.74
C PHE A 398 20.87 1.31 4.84
N ALA A 399 19.66 1.58 5.32
CA ALA A 399 18.41 1.21 4.65
C ALA A 399 17.98 2.22 3.57
N PHE A 400 18.92 3.00 3.09
CA PHE A 400 18.78 3.90 1.95
C PHE A 400 19.73 3.42 0.86
N ALA A 401 19.33 3.62 -0.40
CA ALA A 401 20.13 3.20 -1.54
C ALA A 401 20.04 4.22 -2.68
N PRO A 402 21.05 4.28 -3.55
CA PRO A 402 20.97 5.09 -4.75
C PRO A 402 19.96 4.49 -5.72
N ILE A 403 19.24 5.34 -6.44
CA ILE A 403 18.42 4.93 -7.57
C ILE A 403 19.34 4.56 -8.72
N PRO A 404 19.12 3.40 -9.40
CA PRO A 404 19.82 3.11 -10.64
C PRO A 404 19.65 4.26 -11.63
N THR A 405 20.71 4.70 -12.27
CA THR A 405 20.81 5.89 -13.12
C THR A 405 20.01 5.85 -14.43
N SER A 406 18.97 5.03 -14.51
CA SER A 406 18.03 5.04 -15.62
C SER A 406 17.26 6.38 -15.65
N VAL A 407 17.23 7.01 -16.81
CA VAL A 407 16.60 8.31 -17.05
C VAL A 407 15.17 8.32 -16.51
N GLY A 408 14.87 9.25 -15.58
CA GLY A 408 13.51 9.49 -15.08
C GLY A 408 13.11 8.78 -13.78
N ALA A 409 14.04 8.08 -13.12
CA ALA A 409 13.77 7.43 -11.83
C ALA A 409 13.34 8.44 -10.77
N LYS A 410 12.26 8.13 -10.05
CA LYS A 410 11.73 8.99 -8.96
C LYS A 410 12.24 8.50 -7.63
N ALA A 411 12.57 9.43 -6.73
CA ALA A 411 12.91 9.11 -5.36
C ALA A 411 11.71 8.47 -4.64
N ILE A 412 11.97 7.51 -3.73
CA ILE A 412 10.95 6.80 -2.98
C ILE A 412 11.30 6.84 -1.50
N TYR A 413 10.36 7.28 -0.67
CA TYR A 413 10.44 7.18 0.78
C TYR A 413 9.83 5.86 1.22
N GLY A 414 10.69 4.86 1.49
CA GLY A 414 10.32 3.48 1.73
C GLY A 414 9.79 3.20 3.14
N ASN A 415 9.29 1.98 3.35
CA ASN A 415 8.57 1.63 4.57
C ASN A 415 9.46 1.50 5.82
N ILE A 416 10.74 1.15 5.70
CA ILE A 416 11.66 1.14 6.86
C ILE A 416 11.72 2.54 7.48
N ALA A 417 11.79 3.60 6.69
CA ALA A 417 11.78 4.97 7.19
C ALA A 417 10.45 5.35 7.88
N GLN A 418 9.41 4.56 7.71
CA GLN A 418 8.06 4.82 8.21
C GLN A 418 7.67 3.94 9.42
N VAL A 419 8.49 2.95 9.81
CA VAL A 419 8.18 2.11 10.99
C VAL A 419 8.13 2.94 12.27
N ASN A 420 7.25 2.57 13.18
CA ASN A 420 7.00 3.31 14.43
C ASN A 420 6.60 4.77 14.22
N PHE A 421 5.95 5.05 13.07
CA PHE A 421 5.18 6.26 12.85
C PHE A 421 3.72 5.90 12.56
N LEU A 422 2.79 6.65 13.15
CA LEU A 422 1.45 6.73 12.61
C LEU A 422 1.50 7.70 11.43
N VAL A 423 1.41 7.14 10.22
CA VAL A 423 1.44 7.90 8.95
C VAL A 423 0.02 8.04 8.45
N GLY A 424 -0.53 9.25 8.49
CA GLY A 424 -1.93 9.51 8.13
C GLY A 424 -2.05 10.40 6.91
N TYR A 425 -3.01 10.05 6.08
CA TYR A 425 -3.36 10.74 4.85
C TYR A 425 -4.75 11.37 4.99
N ASP A 426 -4.83 12.67 4.79
CA ASP A 426 -6.09 13.39 4.59
C ASP A 426 -6.13 13.86 3.12
N ILE A 427 -6.80 13.06 2.28
CA ILE A 427 -6.82 13.30 0.83
C ILE A 427 -7.57 14.58 0.49
N ARG A 428 -8.61 14.94 1.27
CA ARG A 428 -9.36 16.19 1.07
C ARG A 428 -8.52 17.41 1.37
N LYS A 429 -7.71 17.34 2.44
CA LYS A 429 -6.79 18.44 2.81
C LYS A 429 -5.49 18.37 2.01
N LYS A 430 -5.28 17.33 1.22
CA LYS A 430 -4.02 17.07 0.49
C LYS A 430 -2.81 17.13 1.43
N ALA A 431 -2.83 16.35 2.50
CA ALA A 431 -1.79 16.36 3.51
C ALA A 431 -1.45 14.94 3.99
N VAL A 432 -0.16 14.72 4.26
CA VAL A 432 0.36 13.57 4.98
C VAL A 432 0.89 14.03 6.32
N SER A 433 0.57 13.30 7.38
CA SER A 433 1.00 13.60 8.75
C SER A 433 1.80 12.43 9.31
N PHE A 434 2.86 12.75 10.04
CA PHE A 434 3.72 11.79 10.71
C PHE A 434 3.67 12.04 12.22
N LYS A 435 3.44 10.98 12.99
CA LYS A 435 3.51 11.03 14.45
C LYS A 435 4.36 9.87 14.94
N PRO A 436 5.48 10.12 15.63
CA PRO A 436 6.26 9.05 16.26
C PRO A 436 5.42 8.32 17.30
N ILE A 437 5.34 7.00 17.19
CA ILE A 437 4.56 6.14 18.09
C ILE A 437 5.14 4.72 18.06
N ASP A 438 4.99 3.98 19.15
CA ASP A 438 5.31 2.55 19.17
C ASP A 438 4.17 1.75 18.54
N CYS A 439 4.33 1.34 17.27
CA CYS A 439 3.31 0.59 16.54
C CYS A 439 3.06 -0.82 17.10
N THR A 440 3.95 -1.35 17.95
CA THR A 440 3.70 -2.63 18.63
C THR A 440 2.61 -2.51 19.70
N LYS A 441 2.30 -1.30 20.13
CA LYS A 441 1.27 -0.97 21.13
C LYS A 441 0.01 -0.32 20.53
N PHE A 442 0.01 -0.11 19.23
CA PHE A 442 -1.07 0.58 18.53
C PHE A 442 -2.27 -0.34 18.21
#